data_9d80ac60a7bfc4d300e94517bc6dbcd7
#
_entry.id   9d80ac60a7bfc4d300e94517bc6dbcd7
#
_cell.length_a   1.000
_cell.length_b   1.000
_cell.length_c   1.000
_cell.angle_alpha   90.00
_cell.angle_beta   90.00
_cell.angle_gamma   90.00
#
_symmetry.space_group_name_H-M   'P 1'
#
loop_
_entity.id
_entity.type
_entity.pdbx_description
1 polymer ?
#
loop_
_entity_poly.entity_id
_entity_poly.type
_entity_poly.pdbx_seq_one_letter_code
_entity_poly.pdbx_strand_id
1 'polypeptide(L)'
;MIKKLITLFKLGRKVAKSDILSIASKFKKPPLAITILFQLLSISFSRNNQQKLNSNEGERLSNSLESMGTTFIKLGQFLATRPDIIGEELSAKLENLQDRLPPFSINQAQEIIKKDLGEETYNSIIDLSEPVAAASIAQVHKAKINDNGTIKDVAIKILRPDIKKIFNEEIDAMMLFAFIIESFVKKTKRLKLVEVVFLLKEITNLEMDLRFEAAAANEYAENTKNDAGFKVPQIYWNFTSENVMTLDWIDGVSIRETEQLKNRNLDTNKIAEDIIQHFLRHAVRDGFFHADMHQGNIFIDNSGQIAPIDFGIMGRLDKVSKRFLAEILYGFIQRDYKKVAEVHLVAGLVPNNVPIDDLAQALRSIGEPIFGQAVKDISGGKLLKQLFDVTEKFNMQTQPQLLMLQKTMVVVEGVARKLNPNTNIWTTSKPVLENWLRETKDPMNTITDTLNNTSEVIKRLPEFPEIMDKANQALTFLASGQIPQNSNSYTALNNKKSEMTAFRNQSIIGLLVLVIIGLLVF
;
A
#
# COMPACT_ATOMS: atom_id res chain seq x y z
N MET A 1 -20.34 -2.29 -26.09
CA MET A 1 -19.25 -1.81 -26.96
C MET A 1 -19.16 -0.29 -26.97
N ILE A 2 -20.19 0.45 -27.39
CA ILE A 2 -20.21 1.92 -27.46
C ILE A 2 -19.82 2.58 -26.14
N LYS A 3 -20.36 2.13 -24.99
CA LYS A 3 -20.04 2.66 -23.66
C LYS A 3 -18.55 2.55 -23.32
N LYS A 4 -17.91 1.42 -23.61
CA LYS A 4 -16.45 1.21 -23.41
C LYS A 4 -15.61 2.15 -24.29
N LEU A 5 -16.03 2.39 -25.52
CA LEU A 5 -15.36 3.35 -26.42
C LEU A 5 -15.50 4.80 -25.93
N ILE A 6 -16.68 5.18 -25.43
CA ILE A 6 -16.90 6.51 -24.84
C ILE A 6 -16.02 6.70 -23.61
N THR A 7 -15.92 5.69 -22.73
CA THR A 7 -15.07 5.75 -21.53
C THR A 7 -13.59 5.82 -21.93
N LEU A 8 -13.15 5.04 -22.92
CA LEU A 8 -11.79 5.10 -23.46
C LEU A 8 -11.47 6.48 -24.04
N PHE A 9 -12.40 7.07 -24.78
CA PHE A 9 -12.26 8.42 -25.32
C PHE A 9 -12.16 9.48 -24.21
N LYS A 10 -13.02 9.39 -23.19
CA LYS A 10 -12.97 10.27 -22.00
C LYS A 10 -11.64 10.12 -21.26
N LEU A 11 -11.16 8.89 -21.08
CA LEU A 11 -9.88 8.58 -20.45
C LEU A 11 -8.72 9.16 -21.27
N GLY A 12 -8.68 8.90 -22.58
CA GLY A 12 -7.69 9.44 -23.49
C GLY A 12 -7.65 10.97 -23.46
N ARG A 13 -8.82 11.62 -23.36
CA ARG A 13 -8.93 13.08 -23.22
C ARG A 13 -8.43 13.58 -21.86
N LYS A 14 -8.69 12.85 -20.75
CA LYS A 14 -8.10 13.18 -19.43
C LYS A 14 -6.57 13.13 -19.50
N VAL A 15 -6.01 12.05 -20.05
CA VAL A 15 -4.55 11.87 -20.21
C VAL A 15 -3.95 12.93 -21.13
N ALA A 16 -4.61 13.24 -22.25
CA ALA A 16 -4.15 14.26 -23.20
C ALA A 16 -4.12 15.69 -22.62
N LYS A 17 -5.03 15.99 -21.68
CA LYS A 17 -5.08 17.28 -20.95
C LYS A 17 -4.06 17.35 -19.81
N SER A 18 -3.61 16.21 -19.29
CA SER A 18 -2.64 16.12 -18.21
C SER A 18 -1.20 16.26 -18.71
N ASP A 19 -0.27 16.60 -17.82
CA ASP A 19 1.15 16.68 -18.13
C ASP A 19 1.86 15.31 -18.18
N ILE A 20 1.14 14.23 -17.91
CA ILE A 20 1.69 12.86 -17.84
C ILE A 20 2.46 12.51 -19.11
N LEU A 21 1.95 12.87 -20.29
CA LEU A 21 2.61 12.59 -21.57
C LEU A 21 3.91 13.38 -21.76
N SER A 22 3.94 14.64 -21.33
CA SER A 22 5.15 15.45 -21.41
C SER A 22 6.24 14.91 -20.51
N ILE A 23 5.86 14.40 -19.34
CA ILE A 23 6.76 13.76 -18.38
C ILE A 23 7.22 12.40 -18.91
N ALA A 24 6.30 11.57 -19.38
CA ALA A 24 6.60 10.25 -19.95
C ALA A 24 7.50 10.34 -21.20
N SER A 25 7.35 11.38 -22.02
CA SER A 25 8.17 11.58 -23.24
C SER A 25 9.63 11.88 -22.94
N LYS A 26 9.95 12.40 -21.76
CA LYS A 26 11.35 12.63 -21.32
C LYS A 26 12.07 11.33 -20.96
N PHE A 27 11.34 10.33 -20.45
CA PHE A 27 11.92 9.03 -20.14
C PHE A 27 12.07 8.14 -21.37
N LYS A 28 11.19 8.26 -22.37
CA LYS A 28 11.31 7.63 -23.71
C LYS A 28 10.37 8.31 -24.69
N LYS A 29 10.84 8.64 -25.88
CA LYS A 29 10.01 9.18 -26.97
C LYS A 29 8.88 8.18 -27.29
N PRO A 30 7.60 8.56 -27.12
CA PRO A 30 6.48 7.70 -27.46
C PRO A 30 6.46 7.43 -28.98
N PRO A 31 5.94 6.27 -29.43
CA PRO A 31 5.75 6.00 -30.86
C PRO A 31 4.92 7.09 -31.53
N LEU A 32 5.28 7.40 -32.79
CA LEU A 32 4.66 8.50 -33.55
C LEU A 32 3.12 8.39 -33.59
N ALA A 33 2.59 7.18 -33.73
CA ALA A 33 1.16 6.91 -33.74
C ALA A 33 0.47 7.30 -32.41
N ILE A 34 1.12 7.06 -31.27
CA ILE A 34 0.62 7.46 -29.95
C ILE A 34 0.65 8.99 -29.83
N THR A 35 1.73 9.63 -30.27
CA THR A 35 1.86 11.08 -30.25
C THR A 35 0.77 11.75 -31.11
N ILE A 36 0.52 11.24 -32.32
CA ILE A 36 -0.53 11.74 -33.23
C ILE A 36 -1.92 11.55 -32.61
N LEU A 37 -2.20 10.36 -32.06
CA LEU A 37 -3.50 10.07 -31.40
C LEU A 37 -3.77 11.06 -30.25
N PHE A 38 -2.76 11.31 -29.42
CA PHE A 38 -2.90 12.25 -28.31
C PHE A 38 -2.96 13.72 -28.78
N GLN A 39 -2.26 14.07 -29.83
CA GLN A 39 -2.40 15.40 -30.45
C GLN A 39 -3.82 15.62 -30.99
N LEU A 40 -4.41 14.64 -31.67
CA LEU A 40 -5.79 14.68 -32.13
C LEU A 40 -6.80 14.80 -30.97
N LEU A 41 -6.57 14.11 -29.87
CA LEU A 41 -7.40 14.20 -28.66
C LEU A 41 -7.22 15.53 -27.90
N SER A 42 -6.08 16.21 -28.08
CA SER A 42 -5.76 17.50 -27.44
C SER A 42 -6.15 18.74 -28.23
N ILE A 43 -6.46 18.63 -29.53
CA ILE A 43 -6.73 19.75 -30.47
C ILE A 43 -7.90 20.66 -30.04
N SER A 44 -8.72 20.25 -29.07
CA SER A 44 -9.92 20.99 -28.65
C SER A 44 -9.72 21.97 -27.48
N PHE A 45 -8.49 22.28 -27.01
CA PHE A 45 -8.34 23.18 -25.87
C PHE A 45 -7.07 24.06 -25.90
N SER A 46 -7.30 25.36 -25.70
CA SER A 46 -6.30 26.40 -25.46
C SER A 46 -5.40 26.06 -24.29
N ARG A 47 -4.10 26.07 -24.55
CA ARG A 47 -3.03 25.90 -23.54
C ARG A 47 -2.99 27.13 -22.62
N ASN A 48 -3.45 26.98 -21.38
CA ASN A 48 -3.10 27.96 -20.36
C ASN A 48 -1.73 27.54 -19.76
N ASN A 49 -0.66 28.02 -20.38
CA ASN A 49 0.72 27.53 -20.20
C ASN A 49 1.55 28.35 -19.19
N GLN A 50 0.96 29.27 -18.42
CA GLN A 50 1.76 30.24 -17.64
C GLN A 50 2.15 29.80 -16.21
N GLN A 51 1.56 28.75 -15.63
CA GLN A 51 1.94 28.28 -14.27
C GLN A 51 2.97 27.13 -14.24
N LYS A 52 3.49 26.71 -15.40
CA LYS A 52 4.25 25.45 -15.55
C LYS A 52 5.78 25.55 -15.41
N LEU A 53 6.33 26.74 -15.21
CA LEU A 53 7.78 26.94 -15.37
C LEU A 53 8.62 26.68 -14.09
N ASN A 54 8.01 26.59 -12.91
CA ASN A 54 8.75 26.53 -11.64
C ASN A 54 8.49 25.31 -10.74
N SER A 55 7.68 24.32 -11.17
CA SER A 55 7.41 23.13 -10.35
C SER A 55 8.25 21.91 -10.75
N ASN A 56 8.72 21.15 -9.77
CA ASN A 56 9.46 19.89 -9.95
C ASN A 56 8.60 18.88 -10.73
N GLU A 57 9.23 18.02 -11.54
CA GLU A 57 8.54 17.01 -12.39
C GLU A 57 7.63 16.07 -11.57
N GLY A 58 8.04 15.74 -10.34
CA GLY A 58 7.23 14.92 -9.43
C GLY A 58 5.94 15.60 -8.99
N GLU A 59 6.01 16.89 -8.64
CA GLU A 59 4.83 17.69 -8.28
C GLU A 59 3.86 17.82 -9.47
N ARG A 60 4.40 17.99 -10.67
CA ARG A 60 3.58 18.06 -11.89
C ARG A 60 2.88 16.74 -12.18
N LEU A 61 3.55 15.60 -11.94
CA LEU A 61 2.95 14.29 -12.10
C LEU A 61 1.86 14.05 -11.05
N SER A 62 2.14 14.34 -9.77
CA SER A 62 1.15 14.23 -8.69
C SER A 62 -0.09 15.09 -8.96
N ASN A 63 0.10 16.35 -9.26
CA ASN A 63 -1.00 17.28 -9.61
C ASN A 63 -1.80 16.80 -10.82
N SER A 64 -1.13 16.20 -11.81
CA SER A 64 -1.81 15.64 -12.99
C SER A 64 -2.67 14.44 -12.62
N LEU A 65 -2.16 13.51 -11.80
CA LEU A 65 -2.90 12.33 -11.33
C LEU A 65 -4.10 12.75 -10.45
N GLU A 66 -3.90 13.69 -9.54
CA GLU A 66 -4.97 14.25 -8.70
C GLU A 66 -6.09 14.87 -9.53
N SER A 67 -5.74 15.66 -10.54
CA SER A 67 -6.72 16.30 -11.44
C SER A 67 -7.54 15.30 -12.28
N MET A 68 -7.04 14.09 -12.47
CA MET A 68 -7.71 13.04 -13.25
C MET A 68 -8.72 12.24 -12.42
N GLY A 69 -8.69 12.35 -11.11
CA GLY A 69 -9.65 11.74 -10.18
C GLY A 69 -9.16 10.49 -9.49
N THR A 70 -10.06 9.89 -8.68
CA THR A 70 -9.78 8.82 -7.71
C THR A 70 -8.98 7.65 -8.28
N THR A 71 -9.37 7.12 -9.43
CA THR A 71 -8.71 5.96 -10.05
C THR A 71 -7.24 6.24 -10.38
N PHE A 72 -6.93 7.48 -10.79
CA PHE A 72 -5.56 7.88 -11.10
C PHE A 72 -4.74 8.18 -9.85
N ILE A 73 -5.37 8.69 -8.80
CA ILE A 73 -4.73 8.81 -7.48
C ILE A 73 -4.33 7.41 -7.00
N LYS A 74 -5.24 6.45 -7.03
CA LYS A 74 -4.96 5.05 -6.67
C LYS A 74 -3.89 4.41 -7.57
N LEU A 75 -3.92 4.68 -8.86
CA LEU A 75 -2.84 4.24 -9.77
C LEU A 75 -1.50 4.83 -9.34
N GLY A 76 -1.44 6.11 -9.02
CA GLY A 76 -0.21 6.77 -8.56
C GLY A 76 0.30 6.21 -7.24
N GLN A 77 -0.59 6.01 -6.26
CA GLN A 77 -0.28 5.38 -4.98
C GLN A 77 0.23 3.94 -5.17
N PHE A 78 -0.43 3.15 -6.02
CA PHE A 78 0.02 1.81 -6.38
C PHE A 78 1.41 1.83 -7.04
N LEU A 79 1.64 2.70 -8.01
CA LEU A 79 2.94 2.82 -8.68
C LEU A 79 4.04 3.31 -7.72
N ALA A 80 3.73 4.15 -6.73
CA ALA A 80 4.66 4.55 -5.68
C ALA A 80 5.20 3.34 -4.87
N THR A 81 4.45 2.25 -4.80
CA THR A 81 4.90 1.00 -4.15
C THR A 81 5.68 0.07 -5.09
N ARG A 82 5.84 0.44 -6.37
CA ARG A 82 6.39 -0.41 -7.43
C ARG A 82 7.56 0.27 -8.17
N PRO A 83 8.70 0.52 -7.48
CA PRO A 83 9.90 1.08 -8.13
C PRO A 83 10.45 0.19 -9.25
N ASP A 84 10.18 -1.10 -9.22
CA ASP A 84 10.51 -2.05 -10.29
C ASP A 84 9.83 -1.72 -11.64
N ILE A 85 8.67 -1.06 -11.63
CA ILE A 85 7.92 -0.66 -12.82
C ILE A 85 8.35 0.72 -13.33
N ILE A 86 8.40 1.70 -12.43
CA ILE A 86 8.56 3.12 -12.79
C ILE A 86 9.93 3.70 -12.45
N GLY A 87 10.77 2.96 -11.74
CA GLY A 87 12.06 3.40 -11.21
C GLY A 87 11.95 4.13 -9.87
N GLU A 88 13.04 4.10 -9.09
CA GLU A 88 13.10 4.65 -7.72
C GLU A 88 12.77 6.16 -7.67
N GLU A 89 13.34 6.94 -8.60
CA GLU A 89 13.16 8.39 -8.61
C GLU A 89 11.70 8.80 -8.76
N LEU A 90 10.98 8.15 -9.67
CA LEU A 90 9.57 8.47 -9.91
C LEU A 90 8.68 7.91 -8.81
N SER A 91 8.98 6.72 -8.28
CA SER A 91 8.29 6.12 -7.13
C SER A 91 8.36 7.03 -5.91
N ALA A 92 9.55 7.52 -5.55
CA ALA A 92 9.74 8.44 -4.43
C ALA A 92 8.96 9.77 -4.60
N LYS A 93 8.84 10.26 -5.84
CA LYS A 93 8.05 11.47 -6.13
C LYS A 93 6.54 11.24 -5.97
N LEU A 94 6.06 10.03 -6.27
CA LEU A 94 4.64 9.66 -6.10
C LEU A 94 4.25 9.32 -4.65
N GLU A 95 5.20 9.06 -3.76
CA GLU A 95 4.93 8.83 -2.32
C GLU A 95 4.20 10.00 -1.65
N ASN A 96 4.39 11.21 -2.16
CA ASN A 96 3.74 12.42 -1.65
C ASN A 96 2.38 12.71 -2.29
N LEU A 97 1.84 11.79 -3.10
CA LEU A 97 0.56 11.96 -3.75
C LEU A 97 -0.55 12.09 -2.69
N GLN A 98 -1.19 13.26 -2.67
CA GLN A 98 -2.20 13.56 -1.66
C GLN A 98 -3.52 12.83 -1.98
N ASP A 99 -4.06 12.17 -0.97
CA ASP A 99 -5.34 11.47 -1.05
C ASP A 99 -6.51 12.36 -0.62
N ARG A 100 -6.48 13.65 -1.03
CA ARG A 100 -7.47 14.66 -0.61
C ARG A 100 -8.32 15.08 -1.80
N LEU A 101 -9.57 14.64 -1.80
CA LEU A 101 -10.57 15.15 -2.72
C LEU A 101 -11.64 15.96 -1.97
N PRO A 102 -12.31 16.93 -2.64
CA PRO A 102 -13.43 17.63 -2.03
C PRO A 102 -14.46 16.65 -1.46
N PRO A 103 -15.02 16.92 -0.28
CA PRO A 103 -16.05 16.06 0.29
C PRO A 103 -17.33 16.08 -0.55
N PHE A 104 -18.10 15.00 -0.51
CA PHE A 104 -19.46 14.97 -1.02
C PHE A 104 -20.45 15.45 0.07
N SER A 105 -21.66 15.82 -0.33
CA SER A 105 -22.62 16.46 0.57
C SER A 105 -23.09 15.52 1.69
N ILE A 106 -23.42 16.10 2.84
CA ILE A 106 -24.00 15.36 3.98
C ILE A 106 -25.29 14.63 3.59
N ASN A 107 -26.10 15.19 2.71
CA ASN A 107 -27.34 14.54 2.24
C ASN A 107 -27.02 13.22 1.51
N GLN A 108 -25.99 13.20 0.66
CA GLN A 108 -25.54 11.97 0.00
C GLN A 108 -24.99 10.95 1.01
N ALA A 109 -24.29 11.41 2.06
CA ALA A 109 -23.83 10.55 3.14
C ALA A 109 -25.02 9.88 3.86
N GLN A 110 -26.03 10.66 4.22
CA GLN A 110 -27.25 10.16 4.85
C GLN A 110 -28.00 9.15 3.97
N GLU A 111 -28.11 9.42 2.67
CA GLU A 111 -28.73 8.49 1.72
C GLU A 111 -27.99 7.14 1.64
N ILE A 112 -26.65 7.16 1.62
CA ILE A 112 -25.84 5.94 1.63
C ILE A 112 -26.05 5.17 2.92
N ILE A 113 -25.99 5.84 4.08
CA ILE A 113 -26.19 5.20 5.38
C ILE A 113 -27.58 4.55 5.45
N LYS A 114 -28.64 5.28 5.09
CA LYS A 114 -30.02 4.76 5.07
C LYS A 114 -30.19 3.56 4.16
N LYS A 115 -29.61 3.64 2.97
CA LYS A 115 -29.67 2.57 1.97
C LYS A 115 -28.98 1.30 2.45
N ASP A 116 -27.81 1.44 3.08
CA ASP A 116 -26.94 0.32 3.44
C ASP A 116 -27.30 -0.30 4.80
N LEU A 117 -27.65 0.52 5.78
CA LEU A 117 -27.93 0.08 7.16
C LEU A 117 -29.44 -0.03 7.46
N GLY A 118 -30.30 0.54 6.62
CA GLY A 118 -31.73 0.63 6.84
C GLY A 118 -32.17 1.80 7.71
N GLU A 119 -33.46 2.15 7.66
CA GLU A 119 -34.01 3.31 8.34
C GLU A 119 -33.93 3.17 9.88
N GLU A 120 -34.13 1.98 10.43
CA GLU A 120 -34.13 1.74 11.87
C GLU A 120 -32.74 2.02 12.46
N THR A 121 -31.66 1.47 11.83
CA THR A 121 -30.28 1.70 12.26
C THR A 121 -29.90 3.16 12.06
N TYR A 122 -30.33 3.77 10.94
CA TYR A 122 -30.05 5.20 10.68
C TYR A 122 -30.67 6.09 11.77
N ASN A 123 -31.90 5.81 12.24
CA ASN A 123 -32.56 6.58 13.29
C ASN A 123 -31.84 6.47 14.66
N SER A 124 -30.99 5.48 14.83
CA SER A 124 -30.10 5.34 16.01
C SER A 124 -28.81 6.16 15.90
N ILE A 125 -28.56 6.81 14.75
CA ILE A 125 -27.43 7.74 14.55
C ILE A 125 -27.89 9.15 14.88
N ILE A 126 -27.17 9.80 15.80
CA ILE A 126 -27.47 11.12 16.33
C ILE A 126 -26.33 12.06 15.96
N ASP A 127 -26.65 13.32 15.66
CA ASP A 127 -25.66 14.40 15.46
C ASP A 127 -24.59 14.08 14.41
N LEU A 128 -25.00 13.57 13.24
CA LEU A 128 -24.05 13.36 12.13
C LEU A 128 -23.46 14.71 11.67
N SER A 129 -22.16 14.88 11.85
CA SER A 129 -21.45 16.13 11.52
C SER A 129 -21.25 16.30 10.01
N GLU A 130 -20.85 17.50 9.59
CA GLU A 130 -20.15 17.67 8.32
C GLU A 130 -18.88 16.80 8.28
N PRO A 131 -18.35 16.45 7.09
CA PRO A 131 -17.18 15.59 7.00
C PRO A 131 -15.95 16.21 7.68
N VAL A 132 -15.34 15.47 8.60
CA VAL A 132 -14.13 15.86 9.33
C VAL A 132 -12.85 15.53 8.55
N ALA A 133 -12.95 14.55 7.65
CA ALA A 133 -11.88 14.18 6.73
C ALA A 133 -12.47 13.63 5.43
N ALA A 134 -11.77 13.85 4.32
CA ALA A 134 -12.15 13.33 3.00
C ALA A 134 -10.90 12.80 2.28
N ALA A 135 -10.95 11.52 1.92
CA ALA A 135 -9.94 10.80 1.17
C ALA A 135 -10.38 10.57 -0.29
N SER A 136 -9.59 9.85 -1.08
CA SER A 136 -9.91 9.55 -2.48
C SER A 136 -11.16 8.71 -2.63
N ILE A 137 -11.36 7.70 -1.81
CA ILE A 137 -12.47 6.74 -1.93
C ILE A 137 -13.55 6.89 -0.88
N ALA A 138 -13.29 7.59 0.23
CA ALA A 138 -14.21 7.70 1.36
C ALA A 138 -14.13 9.07 2.04
N GLN A 139 -15.09 9.38 2.89
CA GLN A 139 -15.03 10.48 3.84
C GLN A 139 -15.46 10.01 5.23
N VAL A 140 -15.06 10.77 6.26
CA VAL A 140 -15.33 10.44 7.66
C VAL A 140 -16.14 11.55 8.29
N HIS A 141 -17.18 11.17 9.02
CA HIS A 141 -18.02 12.04 9.81
C HIS A 141 -17.93 11.69 11.29
N LYS A 142 -18.00 12.68 12.16
CA LYS A 142 -18.24 12.44 13.57
C LYS A 142 -19.75 12.30 13.79
N ALA A 143 -20.14 11.37 14.65
CA ALA A 143 -21.53 11.19 15.03
C ALA A 143 -21.64 10.63 16.46
N LYS A 144 -22.87 10.50 16.94
CA LYS A 144 -23.19 9.68 18.10
C LYS A 144 -24.11 8.56 17.66
N ILE A 145 -23.96 7.40 18.25
CA ILE A 145 -24.88 6.28 18.05
C ILE A 145 -25.53 5.89 19.38
N ASN A 146 -26.75 5.42 19.29
CA ASN A 146 -27.39 4.74 20.40
C ASN A 146 -27.16 3.23 20.23
N ASP A 147 -26.18 2.71 20.95
CA ASP A 147 -25.87 1.28 20.97
C ASP A 147 -26.51 0.64 22.21
N ASN A 148 -27.65 -0.03 22.02
CA ASN A 148 -28.40 -0.70 23.10
C ASN A 148 -28.69 0.20 24.32
N GLY A 149 -29.06 1.45 24.09
CA GLY A 149 -29.37 2.42 25.13
C GLY A 149 -28.19 3.23 25.64
N THR A 150 -27.00 2.96 25.16
CA THR A 150 -25.78 3.72 25.50
C THR A 150 -25.39 4.64 24.36
N ILE A 151 -25.21 5.93 24.63
CA ILE A 151 -24.74 6.89 23.63
C ILE A 151 -23.22 6.81 23.54
N LYS A 152 -22.72 6.61 22.31
CA LYS A 152 -21.29 6.53 22.00
C LYS A 152 -20.91 7.56 20.96
N ASP A 153 -19.77 8.24 21.17
CA ASP A 153 -19.14 9.07 20.13
C ASP A 153 -18.42 8.16 19.13
N VAL A 154 -18.71 8.33 17.84
CA VAL A 154 -18.17 7.48 16.77
C VAL A 154 -17.66 8.27 15.59
N ALA A 155 -16.75 7.64 14.82
CA ALA A 155 -16.40 8.02 13.47
C ALA A 155 -17.15 7.11 12.49
N ILE A 156 -17.81 7.71 11.50
CA ILE A 156 -18.50 6.99 10.44
C ILE A 156 -17.74 7.25 9.14
N LYS A 157 -17.06 6.23 8.62
CA LYS A 157 -16.38 6.23 7.33
C LYS A 157 -17.35 5.76 6.25
N ILE A 158 -17.51 6.54 5.18
CA ILE A 158 -18.51 6.29 4.14
C ILE A 158 -17.82 6.35 2.79
N LEU A 159 -17.97 5.31 1.96
CA LEU A 159 -17.48 5.31 0.60
C LEU A 159 -18.18 6.37 -0.25
N ARG A 160 -17.43 6.96 -1.17
CA ARG A 160 -17.98 7.93 -2.13
C ARG A 160 -19.10 7.31 -2.97
N PRO A 161 -20.18 8.09 -3.26
CA PRO A 161 -21.26 7.60 -4.10
C PRO A 161 -20.72 7.13 -5.47
N ASP A 162 -21.26 6.01 -5.94
CA ASP A 162 -20.91 5.40 -7.24
C ASP A 162 -19.42 5.06 -7.45
N ILE A 163 -18.57 5.13 -6.41
CA ILE A 163 -17.11 4.98 -6.55
C ILE A 163 -16.72 3.64 -7.22
N LYS A 164 -17.38 2.54 -6.85
CA LYS A 164 -17.15 1.21 -7.43
C LYS A 164 -17.45 1.17 -8.93
N LYS A 165 -18.53 1.81 -9.33
CA LYS A 165 -18.94 1.87 -10.73
C LYS A 165 -17.96 2.72 -11.54
N ILE A 166 -17.61 3.92 -11.04
CA ILE A 166 -16.66 4.83 -11.68
C ILE A 166 -15.31 4.12 -11.85
N PHE A 167 -14.81 3.52 -10.76
CA PHE A 167 -13.54 2.82 -10.75
C PHE A 167 -13.52 1.66 -11.76
N ASN A 168 -14.54 0.80 -11.74
CA ASN A 168 -14.61 -0.34 -12.68
C ASN A 168 -14.68 0.11 -14.13
N GLU A 169 -15.43 1.18 -14.44
CA GLU A 169 -15.49 1.72 -15.79
C GLU A 169 -14.14 2.29 -16.25
N GLU A 170 -13.43 3.01 -15.37
CA GLU A 170 -12.11 3.60 -15.68
C GLU A 170 -11.03 2.53 -15.77
N ILE A 171 -11.01 1.55 -14.87
CA ILE A 171 -10.07 0.41 -14.90
C ILE A 171 -10.27 -0.44 -16.16
N ASP A 172 -11.51 -0.70 -16.57
CA ASP A 172 -11.76 -1.45 -17.81
C ASP A 172 -11.24 -0.69 -19.03
N ALA A 173 -11.31 0.64 -19.03
CA ALA A 173 -10.72 1.47 -20.07
C ALA A 173 -9.18 1.47 -20.00
N MET A 174 -8.59 1.56 -18.79
CA MET A 174 -7.13 1.45 -18.60
C MET A 174 -6.61 0.07 -19.04
N MET A 175 -7.34 -1.01 -18.74
CA MET A 175 -7.00 -2.36 -19.14
C MET A 175 -6.94 -2.48 -20.66
N LEU A 176 -7.94 -1.95 -21.35
CA LEU A 176 -7.96 -1.93 -22.82
C LEU A 176 -6.80 -1.09 -23.39
N PHE A 177 -6.50 0.05 -22.77
CA PHE A 177 -5.39 0.92 -23.16
C PHE A 177 -4.04 0.22 -22.97
N ALA A 178 -3.82 -0.42 -21.81
CA ALA A 178 -2.64 -1.22 -21.52
C ALA A 178 -2.45 -2.35 -22.54
N PHE A 179 -3.53 -3.06 -22.87
CA PHE A 179 -3.52 -4.13 -23.88
C PHE A 179 -3.14 -3.61 -25.28
N ILE A 180 -3.68 -2.46 -25.68
CA ILE A 180 -3.32 -1.82 -26.96
C ILE A 180 -1.82 -1.48 -26.96
N ILE A 181 -1.31 -0.83 -25.91
CA ILE A 181 0.11 -0.47 -25.81
C ILE A 181 1.00 -1.70 -25.89
N GLU A 182 0.73 -2.75 -25.13
CA GLU A 182 1.51 -4.00 -25.15
C GLU A 182 1.48 -4.69 -26.53
N SER A 183 0.34 -4.59 -27.24
CA SER A 183 0.19 -5.21 -28.56
C SER A 183 1.02 -4.52 -29.63
N PHE A 184 1.13 -3.18 -29.59
CA PHE A 184 1.78 -2.40 -30.64
C PHE A 184 3.19 -1.93 -30.28
N VAL A 185 3.55 -1.85 -28.99
CA VAL A 185 4.85 -1.35 -28.54
C VAL A 185 5.67 -2.49 -27.91
N LYS A 186 6.46 -3.19 -28.72
CA LYS A 186 7.27 -4.35 -28.26
C LYS A 186 8.09 -4.10 -26.99
N LYS A 187 8.60 -2.85 -26.81
CA LYS A 187 9.43 -2.46 -25.64
C LYS A 187 8.64 -2.42 -24.32
N THR A 188 7.33 -2.25 -24.37
CA THR A 188 6.48 -2.20 -23.15
C THR A 188 6.04 -3.58 -22.67
N LYS A 189 6.21 -4.63 -23.46
CA LYS A 189 5.85 -6.00 -23.06
C LYS A 189 6.51 -6.44 -21.76
N ARG A 190 7.76 -6.01 -21.51
CA ARG A 190 8.46 -6.31 -20.26
C ARG A 190 7.81 -5.67 -19.02
N LEU A 191 7.07 -4.56 -19.20
CA LEU A 191 6.42 -3.83 -18.11
C LEU A 191 5.09 -4.49 -17.70
N LYS A 192 4.57 -5.44 -18.49
CA LYS A 192 3.35 -6.20 -18.20
C LYS A 192 2.19 -5.29 -17.76
N LEU A 193 1.93 -4.23 -18.54
CA LEU A 193 0.97 -3.17 -18.18
C LEU A 193 -0.44 -3.72 -17.91
N VAL A 194 -0.86 -4.74 -18.64
CA VAL A 194 -2.16 -5.40 -18.42
C VAL A 194 -2.20 -6.07 -17.06
N GLU A 195 -1.12 -6.74 -16.64
CA GLU A 195 -1.01 -7.37 -15.32
C GLU A 195 -0.98 -6.31 -14.21
N VAL A 196 -0.29 -5.19 -14.44
CA VAL A 196 -0.24 -4.03 -13.52
C VAL A 196 -1.63 -3.46 -13.27
N VAL A 197 -2.42 -3.21 -14.34
CA VAL A 197 -3.78 -2.67 -14.21
C VAL A 197 -4.73 -3.70 -13.58
N PHE A 198 -4.54 -4.98 -13.89
CA PHE A 198 -5.32 -6.05 -13.25
C PHE A 198 -5.05 -6.12 -11.74
N LEU A 199 -3.80 -6.03 -11.32
CA LEU A 199 -3.41 -6.02 -9.92
C LEU A 199 -3.98 -4.80 -9.18
N LEU A 200 -3.90 -3.61 -9.80
CA LEU A 200 -4.55 -2.40 -9.27
C LEU A 200 -6.05 -2.62 -9.04
N LYS A 201 -6.73 -3.29 -10.00
CA LYS A 201 -8.15 -3.62 -9.88
C LYS A 201 -8.44 -4.49 -8.66
N GLU A 202 -7.69 -5.56 -8.47
CA GLU A 202 -7.89 -6.50 -7.36
C GLU A 202 -7.67 -5.82 -6.01
N ILE A 203 -6.58 -5.06 -5.85
CA ILE A 203 -6.27 -4.35 -4.61
C ILE A 203 -7.36 -3.32 -4.29
N THR A 204 -7.74 -2.49 -5.27
CA THR A 204 -8.73 -1.44 -5.01
C THR A 204 -10.13 -1.99 -4.78
N ASN A 205 -10.48 -3.13 -5.36
CA ASN A 205 -11.76 -3.80 -5.06
C ASN A 205 -11.85 -4.22 -3.58
N LEU A 206 -10.74 -4.68 -2.98
CA LEU A 206 -10.70 -4.99 -1.55
C LEU A 206 -10.87 -3.73 -0.70
N GLU A 207 -10.21 -2.62 -1.06
CA GLU A 207 -10.36 -1.34 -0.36
C GLU A 207 -11.78 -0.75 -0.44
N MET A 208 -12.54 -1.10 -1.47
CA MET A 208 -13.92 -0.63 -1.66
C MET A 208 -14.99 -1.47 -0.95
N ASP A 209 -14.61 -2.36 -0.04
CA ASP A 209 -15.52 -3.03 0.88
C ASP A 209 -15.03 -2.80 2.31
N LEU A 210 -15.63 -1.83 2.98
CA LEU A 210 -15.22 -1.41 4.32
C LEU A 210 -15.35 -2.50 5.39
N ARG A 211 -16.03 -3.61 5.12
CA ARG A 211 -16.10 -4.76 6.03
C ARG A 211 -14.74 -5.43 6.18
N PHE A 212 -13.88 -5.41 5.14
CA PHE A 212 -12.52 -5.96 5.24
C PHE A 212 -11.63 -5.09 6.13
N GLU A 213 -11.75 -3.77 6.03
CA GLU A 213 -11.05 -2.83 6.91
C GLU A 213 -11.54 -2.97 8.36
N ALA A 214 -12.86 -3.07 8.57
CA ALA A 214 -13.45 -3.31 9.88
C ALA A 214 -12.99 -4.63 10.51
N ALA A 215 -12.93 -5.72 9.72
CA ALA A 215 -12.44 -7.02 10.18
C ALA A 215 -10.95 -6.97 10.54
N ALA A 216 -10.14 -6.24 9.77
CA ALA A 216 -8.73 -6.05 10.06
C ALA A 216 -8.52 -5.25 11.36
N ALA A 217 -9.30 -4.19 11.58
CA ALA A 217 -9.29 -3.42 12.83
C ALA A 217 -9.67 -4.30 14.03
N ASN A 218 -10.72 -5.12 13.90
CA ASN A 218 -11.17 -6.01 14.97
C ASN A 218 -10.10 -7.06 15.33
N GLU A 219 -9.50 -7.72 14.34
CA GLU A 219 -8.38 -8.66 14.54
C GLU A 219 -7.19 -7.97 15.24
N TYR A 220 -6.88 -6.74 14.82
CA TYR A 220 -5.78 -5.99 15.40
C TYR A 220 -6.07 -5.62 16.86
N ALA A 221 -7.33 -5.23 17.17
CA ALA A 221 -7.78 -4.98 18.54
C ALA A 221 -7.67 -6.23 19.43
N GLU A 222 -8.06 -7.40 18.91
CA GLU A 222 -7.92 -8.67 19.64
C GLU A 222 -6.46 -9.01 19.95
N ASN A 223 -5.57 -8.84 18.99
CA ASN A 223 -4.13 -9.12 19.16
C ASN A 223 -3.48 -8.17 20.16
N THR A 224 -3.92 -6.90 20.20
CA THR A 224 -3.26 -5.83 20.98
C THR A 224 -3.99 -5.47 22.28
N LYS A 225 -5.06 -6.18 22.64
CA LYS A 225 -5.93 -5.87 23.81
C LYS A 225 -5.20 -5.73 25.15
N ASN A 226 -4.04 -6.40 25.30
CA ASN A 226 -3.24 -6.38 26.52
C ASN A 226 -2.01 -5.45 26.42
N ASP A 227 -1.86 -4.71 25.33
CA ASP A 227 -0.71 -3.84 25.12
C ASP A 227 -0.96 -2.48 25.78
N ALA A 228 -0.29 -2.25 26.92
CA ALA A 228 -0.39 -0.97 27.61
C ALA A 228 0.14 0.17 26.72
N GLY A 229 -0.60 1.30 26.68
CA GLY A 229 -0.23 2.44 25.85
C GLY A 229 -0.65 2.35 24.39
N PHE A 230 -1.42 1.31 24.01
CA PHE A 230 -1.95 1.14 22.67
C PHE A 230 -3.45 0.87 22.69
N LYS A 231 -4.20 1.48 21.78
CA LYS A 231 -5.65 1.35 21.69
C LYS A 231 -6.08 1.28 20.24
N VAL A 232 -6.83 0.24 19.89
CA VAL A 232 -7.53 0.16 18.60
C VAL A 232 -8.99 0.56 18.82
N PRO A 233 -9.57 1.46 17.98
CA PRO A 233 -10.98 1.82 18.06
C PRO A 233 -11.87 0.60 17.92
N GLN A 234 -12.91 0.49 18.75
CA GLN A 234 -13.92 -0.56 18.64
C GLN A 234 -14.73 -0.39 17.36
N ILE A 235 -15.01 -1.50 16.66
CA ILE A 235 -15.90 -1.52 15.49
C ILE A 235 -17.34 -1.82 15.93
N TYR A 236 -18.28 -1.06 15.41
CA TYR A 236 -19.73 -1.26 15.63
C TYR A 236 -20.33 -1.99 14.44
N TRP A 237 -20.37 -3.31 14.50
CA TRP A 237 -20.79 -4.17 13.39
C TRP A 237 -22.24 -3.94 12.94
N ASN A 238 -23.16 -3.62 13.87
CA ASN A 238 -24.55 -3.27 13.54
C ASN A 238 -24.65 -1.97 12.72
N PHE A 239 -23.61 -1.13 12.76
CA PHE A 239 -23.48 0.12 12.01
C PHE A 239 -22.41 0.03 10.91
N THR A 240 -22.10 -1.18 10.47
CA THR A 240 -21.05 -1.42 9.46
C THR A 240 -21.60 -2.26 8.31
N SER A 241 -21.34 -1.82 7.08
CA SER A 241 -21.74 -2.45 5.83
C SER A 241 -20.60 -2.41 4.81
N GLU A 242 -20.88 -2.81 3.58
CA GLU A 242 -19.92 -2.69 2.47
C GLU A 242 -19.48 -1.24 2.21
N ASN A 243 -20.37 -0.25 2.36
CA ASN A 243 -20.07 1.15 2.06
C ASN A 243 -19.98 2.05 3.30
N VAL A 244 -20.26 1.53 4.50
CA VAL A 244 -20.25 2.27 5.76
C VAL A 244 -19.48 1.49 6.81
N MET A 245 -18.53 2.12 7.50
CA MET A 245 -17.83 1.55 8.65
C MET A 245 -17.93 2.50 9.83
N THR A 246 -18.34 2.00 10.99
CA THR A 246 -18.47 2.79 12.20
C THR A 246 -17.53 2.25 13.28
N LEU A 247 -16.74 3.17 13.85
CA LEU A 247 -15.74 2.87 14.88
C LEU A 247 -15.76 3.97 15.95
N ASP A 248 -15.16 3.68 17.12
CA ASP A 248 -15.01 4.66 18.20
C ASP A 248 -14.41 5.96 17.68
N TRP A 249 -14.94 7.09 18.14
CA TRP A 249 -14.27 8.37 18.00
C TRP A 249 -13.08 8.44 18.95
N ILE A 250 -11.89 8.68 18.42
CA ILE A 250 -10.70 8.91 19.25
C ILE A 250 -10.63 10.39 19.62
N ASP A 251 -10.90 10.69 20.89
CA ASP A 251 -10.66 12.02 21.43
C ASP A 251 -9.19 12.20 21.76
N GLY A 252 -8.46 12.74 20.81
CA GLY A 252 -7.01 12.82 20.85
C GLY A 252 -6.44 13.85 19.89
N VAL A 253 -5.12 13.89 19.80
CA VAL A 253 -4.35 14.77 18.91
C VAL A 253 -3.62 13.91 17.88
N SER A 254 -3.68 14.30 16.62
CA SER A 254 -2.84 13.65 15.60
C SER A 254 -1.36 13.77 15.97
N ILE A 255 -0.61 12.70 15.83
CA ILE A 255 0.85 12.69 16.09
C ILE A 255 1.60 13.72 15.22
N ARG A 256 0.96 14.24 14.18
CA ARG A 256 1.44 15.33 13.35
C ARG A 256 1.59 16.64 14.13
N GLU A 257 0.69 16.87 15.09
CA GLU A 257 0.54 18.13 15.85
C GLU A 257 1.42 18.13 17.11
N THR A 258 2.75 18.03 16.92
CA THR A 258 3.75 17.85 18.01
C THR A 258 3.63 18.92 19.09
N GLU A 259 3.35 20.17 18.73
CA GLU A 259 3.18 21.27 19.70
C GLU A 259 1.91 21.09 20.55
N GLN A 260 0.82 20.58 19.98
CA GLN A 260 -0.38 20.29 20.75
C GLN A 260 -0.16 19.15 21.75
N LEU A 261 0.63 18.13 21.37
CA LEU A 261 1.01 17.04 22.27
C LEU A 261 1.78 17.58 23.48
N LYS A 262 2.77 18.46 23.25
CA LYS A 262 3.52 19.12 24.33
C LYS A 262 2.63 19.98 25.23
N ASN A 263 1.71 20.75 24.64
CA ASN A 263 0.77 21.59 25.39
C ASN A 263 -0.18 20.78 26.28
N ARG A 264 -0.43 19.52 25.95
CA ARG A 264 -1.19 18.57 26.78
C ARG A 264 -0.32 17.84 27.81
N ASN A 265 0.96 18.24 27.96
CA ASN A 265 1.95 17.60 28.84
C ASN A 265 2.16 16.10 28.55
N LEU A 266 2.00 15.69 27.31
CA LEU A 266 2.27 14.33 26.88
C LEU A 266 3.79 14.16 26.62
N ASP A 267 4.36 13.07 27.12
CA ASP A 267 5.78 12.77 26.93
C ASP A 267 6.06 12.28 25.50
N THR A 268 6.47 13.22 24.65
CA THR A 268 6.78 12.93 23.25
C THR A 268 7.97 11.97 23.07
N ASN A 269 8.90 11.91 24.05
CA ASN A 269 10.02 10.98 24.00
C ASN A 269 9.51 9.54 24.21
N LYS A 270 8.66 9.36 25.23
CA LYS A 270 8.05 8.07 25.48
C LYS A 270 7.17 7.62 24.30
N ILE A 271 6.34 8.51 23.74
CA ILE A 271 5.52 8.20 22.57
C ILE A 271 6.39 7.76 21.39
N ALA A 272 7.54 8.42 21.17
CA ALA A 272 8.49 8.05 20.11
C ALA A 272 9.08 6.64 20.30
N GLU A 273 9.35 6.24 21.54
CA GLU A 273 9.81 4.89 21.86
C GLU A 273 8.68 3.87 21.73
N ASP A 274 7.50 4.17 22.29
CA ASP A 274 6.34 3.29 22.31
C ASP A 274 5.87 2.93 20.89
N ILE A 275 5.85 3.90 19.95
CA ILE A 275 5.41 3.64 18.57
C ILE A 275 6.32 2.62 17.86
N ILE A 276 7.63 2.69 18.06
CA ILE A 276 8.60 1.73 17.52
C ILE A 276 8.40 0.36 18.16
N GLN A 277 8.28 0.33 19.49
CA GLN A 277 8.17 -0.91 20.23
C GLN A 277 6.85 -1.64 19.93
N HIS A 278 5.73 -0.91 19.85
CA HIS A 278 4.44 -1.50 19.48
C HIS A 278 4.47 -2.05 18.06
N PHE A 279 4.95 -1.28 17.09
CA PHE A 279 5.07 -1.74 15.72
C PHE A 279 5.85 -3.05 15.61
N LEU A 280 7.03 -3.12 16.23
CA LEU A 280 7.86 -4.33 16.21
C LEU A 280 7.23 -5.50 16.97
N ARG A 281 6.63 -5.24 18.13
CA ARG A 281 5.93 -6.25 18.90
C ARG A 281 4.83 -6.90 18.08
N HIS A 282 3.99 -6.11 17.43
CA HIS A 282 2.91 -6.61 16.59
C HIS A 282 3.44 -7.39 15.38
N ALA A 283 4.54 -6.95 14.77
CA ALA A 283 5.17 -7.68 13.67
C ALA A 283 5.75 -9.03 14.10
N VAL A 284 6.54 -9.07 15.19
CA VAL A 284 7.25 -10.30 15.58
C VAL A 284 6.42 -11.22 16.47
N ARG A 285 5.58 -10.70 17.38
CA ARG A 285 4.72 -11.48 18.27
C ARG A 285 3.49 -11.99 17.53
N ASP A 286 2.73 -11.07 16.95
CA ASP A 286 1.42 -11.37 16.36
C ASP A 286 1.55 -11.80 14.90
N GLY A 287 2.55 -11.29 14.19
CA GLY A 287 2.68 -11.45 12.74
C GLY A 287 1.59 -10.70 11.98
N PHE A 288 0.91 -9.77 12.65
CA PHE A 288 -0.11 -8.93 12.09
C PHE A 288 0.14 -7.49 12.54
N PHE A 289 0.47 -6.61 11.62
CA PHE A 289 0.93 -5.27 11.92
C PHE A 289 0.33 -4.23 10.97
N HIS A 290 0.21 -3.01 11.45
CA HIS A 290 -0.22 -1.88 10.65
C HIS A 290 0.87 -1.49 9.65
N ALA A 291 0.59 -1.56 8.36
CA ALA A 291 1.58 -1.34 7.31
C ALA A 291 1.58 0.07 6.73
N ASP A 292 0.76 0.97 7.28
CA ASP A 292 0.66 2.38 6.85
C ASP A 292 0.63 3.34 8.04
N MET A 293 1.68 3.29 8.88
CA MET A 293 1.81 4.08 10.10
C MET A 293 2.30 5.52 9.83
N HIS A 294 1.73 6.20 8.84
CA HIS A 294 2.06 7.58 8.60
C HIS A 294 1.38 8.52 9.62
N GLN A 295 1.92 9.74 9.76
CA GLN A 295 1.48 10.72 10.76
C GLN A 295 -0.02 11.08 10.72
N GLY A 296 -0.70 10.86 9.59
CA GLY A 296 -2.13 11.11 9.43
C GLY A 296 -3.01 10.04 10.04
N ASN A 297 -2.50 8.81 10.18
CA ASN A 297 -3.25 7.65 10.64
C ASN A 297 -3.08 7.34 12.13
N ILE A 298 -2.27 8.14 12.86
CA ILE A 298 -1.96 7.90 14.26
C ILE A 298 -2.41 9.09 15.10
N PHE A 299 -3.23 8.79 16.10
CA PHE A 299 -3.67 9.72 17.13
C PHE A 299 -3.08 9.32 18.48
N ILE A 300 -2.89 10.32 19.34
CA ILE A 300 -2.55 10.11 20.76
C ILE A 300 -3.76 10.58 21.53
N ASP A 301 -4.38 9.71 22.28
CA ASP A 301 -5.54 10.04 23.08
C ASP A 301 -5.18 10.86 24.32
N ASN A 302 -6.18 11.32 25.08
CA ASN A 302 -5.99 12.13 26.26
C ASN A 302 -5.22 11.44 27.41
N SER A 303 -5.12 10.10 27.36
CA SER A 303 -4.34 9.30 28.33
C SER A 303 -2.92 9.00 27.84
N GLY A 304 -2.54 9.44 26.64
CA GLY A 304 -1.24 9.21 26.04
C GLY A 304 -1.13 7.89 25.27
N GLN A 305 -2.25 7.19 25.03
CA GLN A 305 -2.27 5.94 24.27
C GLN A 305 -2.17 6.23 22.77
N ILE A 306 -1.41 5.39 22.07
CA ILE A 306 -1.29 5.42 20.62
C ILE A 306 -2.53 4.75 20.02
N ALA A 307 -3.27 5.47 19.18
CA ALA A 307 -4.48 4.99 18.52
C ALA A 307 -4.39 5.14 17.00
N PRO A 308 -4.16 4.08 16.22
CA PRO A 308 -4.33 4.12 14.77
C PRO A 308 -5.82 4.23 14.42
N ILE A 309 -6.12 4.88 13.27
CA ILE A 309 -7.51 5.18 12.87
C ILE A 309 -7.88 4.69 11.45
N ASP A 310 -6.93 4.20 10.67
CA ASP A 310 -7.15 3.65 9.33
C ASP A 310 -6.49 2.27 9.24
N PHE A 311 -7.23 1.24 8.85
CA PHE A 311 -6.78 -0.16 8.83
C PHE A 311 -6.83 -0.77 7.43
N GLY A 312 -6.86 0.08 6.41
CA GLY A 312 -6.93 -0.33 5.00
C GLY A 312 -5.71 -1.11 4.53
N ILE A 313 -4.53 -0.90 5.15
CA ILE A 313 -3.29 -1.58 4.79
C ILE A 313 -2.67 -2.25 6.02
N MET A 314 -2.85 -3.57 6.11
CA MET A 314 -2.27 -4.40 7.18
C MET A 314 -1.28 -5.40 6.61
N GLY A 315 -0.17 -5.62 7.31
CA GLY A 315 0.85 -6.61 6.96
C GLY A 315 0.65 -7.92 7.72
N ARG A 316 0.94 -9.06 7.06
CA ARG A 316 0.91 -10.39 7.69
C ARG A 316 2.23 -11.11 7.49
N LEU A 317 2.76 -11.69 8.58
CA LEU A 317 3.91 -12.56 8.57
C LEU A 317 3.50 -13.93 9.11
N ASP A 318 3.84 -14.98 8.40
CA ASP A 318 3.70 -16.35 8.91
C ASP A 318 4.72 -16.64 10.02
N LYS A 319 4.59 -17.78 10.68
CA LYS A 319 5.45 -18.17 11.81
C LYS A 319 6.93 -18.21 11.42
N VAL A 320 7.25 -18.62 10.21
CA VAL A 320 8.61 -18.78 9.71
C VAL A 320 9.21 -17.41 9.41
N SER A 321 8.47 -16.55 8.70
CA SER A 321 8.88 -15.18 8.38
C SER A 321 9.08 -14.33 9.65
N LYS A 322 8.22 -14.47 10.67
CA LYS A 322 8.37 -13.80 11.97
C LYS A 322 9.71 -14.15 12.63
N ARG A 323 10.04 -15.43 12.63
CA ARG A 323 11.27 -15.94 13.24
C ARG A 323 12.49 -15.40 12.50
N PHE A 324 12.54 -15.53 11.19
CA PHE A 324 13.66 -15.00 10.40
C PHE A 324 13.82 -13.49 10.57
N LEU A 325 12.71 -12.74 10.58
CA LEU A 325 12.73 -11.31 10.84
C LEU A 325 13.39 -10.99 12.19
N ALA A 326 12.95 -11.64 13.26
CA ALA A 326 13.47 -11.38 14.60
C ALA A 326 14.95 -11.76 14.70
N GLU A 327 15.37 -12.89 14.13
CA GLU A 327 16.76 -13.33 14.09
C GLU A 327 17.65 -12.38 13.28
N ILE A 328 17.18 -11.88 12.14
CA ILE A 328 17.88 -10.88 11.30
C ILE A 328 18.06 -9.58 12.08
N LEU A 329 16.97 -9.03 12.63
CA LEU A 329 17.03 -7.77 13.38
C LEU A 329 17.90 -7.87 14.63
N TYR A 330 17.79 -8.98 15.36
CA TYR A 330 18.62 -9.23 16.53
C TYR A 330 20.09 -9.39 16.17
N GLY A 331 20.41 -10.13 15.10
CA GLY A 331 21.77 -10.28 14.60
C GLY A 331 22.39 -8.94 14.19
N PHE A 332 21.63 -8.04 13.57
CA PHE A 332 22.09 -6.67 13.31
C PHE A 332 22.39 -5.93 14.63
N ILE A 333 21.51 -5.98 15.62
CA ILE A 333 21.71 -5.33 16.94
C ILE A 333 22.97 -5.86 17.65
N GLN A 334 23.22 -7.17 17.55
CA GLN A 334 24.43 -7.81 18.11
C GLN A 334 25.66 -7.63 17.25
N ARG A 335 25.55 -7.03 16.05
CA ARG A 335 26.62 -6.91 15.03
C ARG A 335 27.17 -8.26 14.56
N ASP A 336 26.37 -9.31 14.67
CA ASP A 336 26.71 -10.65 14.18
C ASP A 336 26.24 -10.81 12.72
N TYR A 337 26.96 -10.15 11.82
CA TYR A 337 26.61 -10.13 10.39
C TYR A 337 26.76 -11.51 9.73
N LYS A 338 27.60 -12.38 10.28
CA LYS A 338 27.73 -13.74 9.78
C LYS A 338 26.47 -14.54 10.06
N LYS A 339 25.94 -14.43 11.28
CA LYS A 339 24.65 -15.04 11.65
C LYS A 339 23.51 -14.48 10.81
N VAL A 340 23.48 -13.17 10.58
CA VAL A 340 22.46 -12.55 9.70
C VAL A 340 22.53 -13.16 8.29
N ALA A 341 23.75 -13.32 7.72
CA ALA A 341 23.92 -13.93 6.40
C ALA A 341 23.45 -15.40 6.37
N GLU A 342 23.79 -16.19 7.39
CA GLU A 342 23.31 -17.57 7.54
C GLU A 342 21.78 -17.65 7.57
N VAL A 343 21.12 -16.75 8.33
CA VAL A 343 19.67 -16.70 8.41
C VAL A 343 19.06 -16.35 7.04
N HIS A 344 19.63 -15.43 6.28
CA HIS A 344 19.17 -15.12 4.93
C HIS A 344 19.25 -16.33 4.00
N LEU A 345 20.31 -17.13 4.10
CA LEU A 345 20.47 -18.35 3.31
C LEU A 345 19.42 -19.42 3.70
N VAL A 346 19.25 -19.66 5.00
CA VAL A 346 18.28 -20.63 5.52
C VAL A 346 16.84 -20.22 5.18
N ALA A 347 16.55 -18.93 5.21
CA ALA A 347 15.26 -18.38 4.82
C ALA A 347 14.98 -18.45 3.31
N GLY A 348 15.96 -18.87 2.49
CA GLY A 348 15.85 -18.90 1.04
C GLY A 348 15.76 -17.49 0.40
N LEU A 349 16.18 -16.46 1.14
CA LEU A 349 16.18 -15.07 0.66
C LEU A 349 17.32 -14.82 -0.32
N VAL A 350 18.37 -15.62 -0.27
CA VAL A 350 19.53 -15.60 -1.19
C VAL A 350 19.71 -16.95 -1.86
N PRO A 351 20.24 -17.00 -3.09
CA PRO A 351 20.58 -18.25 -3.75
C PRO A 351 21.63 -19.06 -2.97
N ASN A 352 21.52 -20.39 -2.98
CA ASN A 352 22.41 -21.30 -2.24
C ASN A 352 23.90 -21.21 -2.63
N ASN A 353 24.22 -20.65 -3.77
CA ASN A 353 25.59 -20.46 -4.26
C ASN A 353 26.26 -19.17 -3.78
N VAL A 354 25.58 -18.35 -2.99
CA VAL A 354 26.14 -17.10 -2.44
C VAL A 354 27.10 -17.44 -1.29
N PRO A 355 28.37 -16.97 -1.31
CA PRO A 355 29.29 -17.16 -0.21
C PRO A 355 28.81 -16.38 1.03
N ILE A 356 28.70 -17.04 2.16
CA ILE A 356 28.21 -16.44 3.42
C ILE A 356 29.07 -15.26 3.85
N ASP A 357 30.39 -15.38 3.72
CA ASP A 357 31.33 -14.34 4.16
C ASP A 357 31.21 -13.06 3.29
N ASP A 358 30.93 -13.19 1.99
CA ASP A 358 30.70 -12.06 1.09
C ASP A 358 29.40 -11.33 1.43
N LEU A 359 28.32 -12.10 1.69
CA LEU A 359 27.06 -11.54 2.13
C LEU A 359 27.20 -10.87 3.50
N ALA A 360 27.88 -11.52 4.46
CA ALA A 360 28.14 -10.96 5.78
C ALA A 360 28.93 -9.64 5.70
N GLN A 361 29.91 -9.55 4.82
CA GLN A 361 30.68 -8.32 4.60
C GLN A 361 29.81 -7.20 4.00
N ALA A 362 28.92 -7.54 3.06
CA ALA A 362 27.98 -6.57 2.51
C ALA A 362 26.98 -6.08 3.57
N LEU A 363 26.42 -6.97 4.38
CA LEU A 363 25.52 -6.61 5.48
C LEU A 363 26.24 -5.78 6.55
N ARG A 364 27.53 -6.08 6.84
CA ARG A 364 28.37 -5.26 7.73
C ARG A 364 28.56 -3.85 7.19
N SER A 365 28.75 -3.68 5.88
CA SER A 365 28.92 -2.35 5.27
C SER A 365 27.69 -1.45 5.45
N ILE A 366 26.51 -2.05 5.64
CA ILE A 366 25.26 -1.35 5.96
C ILE A 366 25.14 -1.11 7.47
N GLY A 367 25.40 -2.16 8.28
CA GLY A 367 25.17 -2.13 9.72
C GLY A 367 26.16 -1.27 10.50
N GLU A 368 27.46 -1.37 10.23
CA GLU A 368 28.48 -0.63 10.99
C GLU A 368 28.31 0.91 10.97
N PRO A 369 28.01 1.55 9.84
CA PRO A 369 27.77 2.98 9.83
C PRO A 369 26.61 3.43 10.72
N ILE A 370 25.60 2.55 10.93
CA ILE A 370 24.43 2.84 11.76
C ILE A 370 24.83 2.96 13.24
N PHE A 371 25.74 2.09 13.70
CA PHE A 371 26.16 2.05 15.09
C PHE A 371 27.28 3.03 15.42
N GLY A 372 28.00 3.53 14.41
CA GLY A 372 29.14 4.45 14.57
C GLY A 372 28.81 5.93 14.42
N GLN A 373 27.63 6.29 13.94
CA GLN A 373 27.22 7.67 13.68
C GLN A 373 26.24 8.19 14.74
N ALA A 374 26.23 9.53 14.93
CA ALA A 374 25.18 10.15 15.71
C ALA A 374 23.83 9.90 15.02
N VAL A 375 22.81 9.58 15.81
CA VAL A 375 21.47 9.18 15.33
C VAL A 375 20.88 10.17 14.32
N LYS A 376 21.12 11.46 14.52
CA LYS A 376 20.66 12.55 13.63
C LYS A 376 21.23 12.46 12.20
N ASP A 377 22.35 11.79 12.01
CA ASP A 377 23.07 11.72 10.73
C ASP A 377 22.71 10.45 9.93
N ILE A 378 21.93 9.54 10.54
CA ILE A 378 21.47 8.32 9.89
C ILE A 378 20.19 8.61 9.10
N SER A 379 20.25 8.50 7.78
CA SER A 379 19.07 8.62 6.92
C SER A 379 18.46 7.24 6.67
N GLY A 380 17.22 7.02 7.12
CA GLY A 380 16.46 5.78 6.85
C GLY A 380 16.33 5.49 5.34
N GLY A 381 16.13 6.52 4.53
CA GLY A 381 16.09 6.38 3.07
C GLY A 381 17.43 5.94 2.46
N LYS A 382 18.56 6.44 2.98
CA LYS A 382 19.90 6.01 2.55
C LYS A 382 20.16 4.56 2.92
N LEU A 383 19.72 4.15 4.11
CA LEU A 383 19.81 2.78 4.60
C LEU A 383 18.98 1.82 3.73
N LEU A 384 17.75 2.20 3.43
CA LEU A 384 16.87 1.42 2.56
C LEU A 384 17.49 1.24 1.17
N LYS A 385 18.05 2.30 0.58
CA LYS A 385 18.76 2.22 -0.69
C LYS A 385 19.95 1.24 -0.63
N GLN A 386 20.79 1.33 0.41
CA GLN A 386 21.92 0.40 0.57
C GLN A 386 21.45 -1.06 0.70
N LEU A 387 20.33 -1.28 1.37
CA LEU A 387 19.73 -2.61 1.48
C LEU A 387 19.25 -3.12 0.12
N PHE A 388 18.61 -2.26 -0.70
CA PHE A 388 18.23 -2.61 -2.08
C PHE A 388 19.46 -2.93 -2.95
N ASP A 389 20.53 -2.14 -2.85
CA ASP A 389 21.79 -2.39 -3.58
C ASP A 389 22.36 -3.77 -3.23
N VAL A 390 22.27 -4.19 -1.97
CA VAL A 390 22.69 -5.53 -1.52
C VAL A 390 21.73 -6.61 -2.04
N THR A 391 20.42 -6.38 -2.01
CA THR A 391 19.44 -7.35 -2.55
C THR A 391 19.67 -7.59 -4.05
N GLU A 392 19.94 -6.54 -4.81
CA GLU A 392 20.26 -6.64 -6.25
C GLU A 392 21.60 -7.36 -6.48
N LYS A 393 22.66 -6.98 -5.76
CA LYS A 393 24.01 -7.56 -5.88
C LYS A 393 24.02 -9.07 -5.65
N PHE A 394 23.25 -9.55 -4.67
CA PHE A 394 23.19 -10.97 -4.31
C PHE A 394 22.01 -11.70 -4.93
N ASN A 395 21.28 -11.07 -5.87
CA ASN A 395 20.10 -11.63 -6.53
C ASN A 395 19.10 -12.21 -5.51
N MET A 396 18.86 -11.46 -4.43
CA MET A 396 17.98 -11.88 -3.35
C MET A 396 16.54 -11.92 -3.82
N GLN A 397 15.81 -12.96 -3.41
CA GLN A 397 14.37 -13.01 -3.63
C GLN A 397 13.68 -12.02 -2.68
N THR A 398 13.02 -11.02 -3.24
CA THR A 398 12.25 -10.07 -2.45
C THR A 398 10.92 -10.68 -2.03
N GLN A 399 10.73 -10.82 -0.73
CA GLN A 399 9.42 -11.17 -0.18
C GLN A 399 8.62 -9.89 0.07
N PRO A 400 7.41 -9.77 -0.47
CA PRO A 400 6.59 -8.55 -0.37
C PRO A 400 6.30 -8.09 1.03
N GLN A 401 6.03 -9.04 1.91
CA GLN A 401 5.72 -8.76 3.30
C GLN A 401 6.92 -8.12 4.01
N LEU A 402 8.13 -8.58 3.69
CA LEU A 402 9.35 -8.01 4.25
C LEU A 402 9.64 -6.62 3.67
N LEU A 403 9.36 -6.39 2.38
CA LEU A 403 9.44 -5.05 1.79
C LEU A 403 8.45 -4.08 2.43
N MET A 404 7.20 -4.52 2.62
CA MET A 404 6.17 -3.74 3.30
C MET A 404 6.61 -3.40 4.74
N LEU A 405 7.13 -4.37 5.47
CA LEU A 405 7.64 -4.17 6.82
C LEU A 405 8.81 -3.20 6.85
N GLN A 406 9.79 -3.33 5.95
CA GLN A 406 10.92 -2.42 5.83
C GLN A 406 10.47 -0.99 5.55
N LYS A 407 9.54 -0.80 4.60
CA LYS A 407 8.95 0.50 4.31
C LYS A 407 8.28 1.08 5.56
N THR A 408 7.48 0.28 6.26
CA THR A 408 6.79 0.73 7.47
C THR A 408 7.78 1.06 8.60
N MET A 409 8.87 0.29 8.76
CA MET A 409 9.93 0.62 9.71
C MET A 409 10.53 2.01 9.46
N VAL A 410 10.80 2.36 8.20
CA VAL A 410 11.33 3.69 7.83
C VAL A 410 10.31 4.78 8.14
N VAL A 411 9.03 4.55 7.87
CA VAL A 411 7.95 5.51 8.19
C VAL A 411 7.83 5.69 9.70
N VAL A 412 7.79 4.60 10.46
CA VAL A 412 7.71 4.61 11.95
C VAL A 412 8.91 5.33 12.56
N GLU A 413 10.13 5.06 12.07
CA GLU A 413 11.33 5.79 12.49
C GLU A 413 11.20 7.28 12.20
N GLY A 414 10.73 7.66 11.01
CA GLY A 414 10.52 9.05 10.62
C GLY A 414 9.52 9.77 11.54
N VAL A 415 8.43 9.07 11.91
CA VAL A 415 7.42 9.58 12.86
C VAL A 415 8.03 9.72 14.26
N ALA A 416 8.72 8.71 14.76
CA ALA A 416 9.36 8.73 16.07
C ALA A 416 10.42 9.85 16.17
N ARG A 417 11.25 10.03 15.14
CA ARG A 417 12.28 11.09 15.10
C ARG A 417 11.70 12.51 15.02
N LYS A 418 10.51 12.68 14.48
CA LYS A 418 9.82 13.97 14.53
C LYS A 418 9.39 14.33 15.95
N LEU A 419 9.02 13.35 16.77
CA LEU A 419 8.69 13.54 18.20
C LEU A 419 9.94 13.70 19.05
N ASN A 420 10.96 12.87 18.81
CA ASN A 420 12.25 12.90 19.47
C ASN A 420 13.37 12.66 18.45
N PRO A 421 14.11 13.70 18.03
CA PRO A 421 15.19 13.59 17.04
C PRO A 421 16.33 12.63 17.43
N ASN A 422 16.46 12.32 18.72
CA ASN A 422 17.49 11.40 19.22
C ASN A 422 17.06 9.93 19.25
N THR A 423 15.84 9.62 18.83
CA THR A 423 15.35 8.24 18.80
C THR A 423 16.12 7.41 17.79
N ASN A 424 16.58 6.24 18.25
CA ASN A 424 17.28 5.26 17.42
C ASN A 424 16.46 3.96 17.39
N ILE A 425 15.96 3.60 16.22
CA ILE A 425 15.11 2.41 16.06
C ILE A 425 15.81 1.13 16.54
N TRP A 426 17.13 0.99 16.35
CA TRP A 426 17.88 -0.20 16.74
C TRP A 426 17.99 -0.38 18.25
N THR A 427 18.31 0.70 18.97
CA THR A 427 18.38 0.65 20.44
C THR A 427 17.01 0.50 21.07
N THR A 428 15.99 1.18 20.51
CA THR A 428 14.60 1.11 21.00
C THR A 428 13.97 -0.25 20.72
N SER A 429 14.37 -0.93 19.64
CA SER A 429 13.89 -2.26 19.25
C SER A 429 14.44 -3.39 20.11
N LYS A 430 15.63 -3.20 20.69
CA LYS A 430 16.37 -4.27 21.40
C LYS A 430 15.55 -4.97 22.49
N PRO A 431 14.88 -4.27 23.42
CA PRO A 431 14.10 -4.94 24.47
C PRO A 431 12.95 -5.79 23.94
N VAL A 432 12.30 -5.36 22.86
CA VAL A 432 11.19 -6.10 22.23
C VAL A 432 11.69 -7.43 21.66
N LEU A 433 12.81 -7.38 20.93
CA LEU A 433 13.40 -8.58 20.31
C LEU A 433 13.97 -9.53 21.36
N GLU A 434 14.63 -9.03 22.40
CA GLU A 434 15.14 -9.85 23.49
C GLU A 434 14.03 -10.57 24.26
N ASN A 435 12.93 -9.88 24.55
CA ASN A 435 11.76 -10.48 25.22
C ASN A 435 11.14 -11.54 24.33
N TRP A 436 10.92 -11.27 23.05
CA TRP A 436 10.37 -12.23 22.11
C TRP A 436 11.25 -13.49 21.99
N LEU A 437 12.58 -13.32 21.91
CA LEU A 437 13.52 -14.44 21.86
C LEU A 437 13.51 -15.28 23.14
N ARG A 438 13.33 -14.66 24.32
CA ARG A 438 13.20 -15.39 25.60
C ARG A 438 11.89 -16.18 25.69
N GLU A 439 10.80 -15.62 25.19
CA GLU A 439 9.48 -16.27 25.21
C GLU A 439 9.39 -17.44 24.23
N THR A 440 10.12 -17.36 23.12
CA THR A 440 10.09 -18.37 22.04
C THR A 440 11.06 -19.52 22.33
N LYS A 441 11.24 -19.94 23.58
CA LYS A 441 12.09 -21.02 24.05
C LYS A 441 12.89 -21.73 22.94
N ASP A 442 14.19 -21.46 22.90
CA ASP A 442 15.18 -22.09 22.02
C ASP A 442 15.32 -21.58 20.58
N PRO A 443 15.80 -20.34 20.39
CA PRO A 443 15.89 -19.77 19.04
C PRO A 443 17.10 -20.25 18.22
N MET A 444 18.19 -20.65 18.89
CA MET A 444 19.47 -20.86 18.21
C MET A 444 19.78 -22.33 17.88
N ASN A 445 19.33 -23.28 18.69
CA ASN A 445 19.57 -24.70 18.45
C ASN A 445 18.67 -25.31 17.38
N THR A 446 17.49 -24.70 17.14
CA THR A 446 16.50 -25.23 16.20
C THR A 446 16.88 -24.95 14.73
N ILE A 447 17.79 -24.00 14.42
CA ILE A 447 18.26 -23.79 13.03
C ILE A 447 19.14 -24.95 12.60
N THR A 448 20.03 -25.42 13.47
CA THR A 448 20.92 -26.57 13.20
C THR A 448 20.09 -27.86 13.10
N ASP A 449 19.08 -28.03 13.95
CA ASP A 449 18.16 -29.16 13.90
C ASP A 449 17.22 -29.12 12.70
N THR A 450 16.79 -27.92 12.25
CA THR A 450 15.96 -27.76 11.05
C THR A 450 16.74 -28.08 9.78
N LEU A 451 18.05 -27.75 9.71
CA LEU A 451 18.91 -28.14 8.58
C LEU A 451 19.12 -29.67 8.51
N ASN A 452 19.19 -30.33 9.65
CA ASN A 452 19.32 -31.79 9.72
C ASN A 452 17.98 -32.53 9.50
N ASN A 453 16.85 -31.91 9.82
CA ASN A 453 15.51 -32.50 9.71
C ASN A 453 14.72 -32.05 8.48
N THR A 454 15.24 -31.10 7.66
CA THR A 454 14.51 -30.59 6.48
C THR A 454 14.19 -31.68 5.45
N SER A 455 14.99 -32.74 5.39
CA SER A 455 14.70 -33.89 4.52
C SER A 455 13.54 -34.75 5.02
N GLU A 456 13.26 -34.78 6.34
CA GLU A 456 12.13 -35.53 6.92
C GLU A 456 10.84 -34.73 7.02
N VAL A 457 10.91 -33.42 7.26
CA VAL A 457 9.74 -32.52 7.36
C VAL A 457 9.11 -32.31 5.97
N ILE A 458 9.91 -32.22 4.92
CA ILE A 458 9.44 -32.14 3.53
C ILE A 458 8.69 -33.42 3.12
N LYS A 459 9.04 -34.57 3.69
CA LYS A 459 8.36 -35.85 3.39
C LYS A 459 7.04 -36.06 4.15
N ARG A 460 6.72 -35.29 5.17
CA ARG A 460 5.54 -35.45 6.04
C ARG A 460 4.41 -34.44 5.84
N LEU A 461 4.51 -33.55 4.84
CA LEU A 461 3.51 -32.50 4.59
C LEU A 461 2.90 -32.58 3.19
N PRO A 462 2.02 -33.56 2.88
CA PRO A 462 1.36 -33.62 1.58
C PRO A 462 0.35 -32.50 1.33
N GLU A 463 -0.15 -31.81 2.37
CA GLU A 463 -1.22 -30.79 2.23
C GLU A 463 -0.75 -29.34 2.45
N PHE A 464 0.47 -29.13 2.94
CA PHE A 464 1.04 -27.81 3.17
C PHE A 464 1.39 -27.04 1.88
N PRO A 465 1.77 -27.69 0.76
CA PRO A 465 2.04 -27.00 -0.49
C PRO A 465 0.82 -26.24 -1.03
N GLU A 466 -0.39 -26.75 -0.86
CA GLU A 466 -1.61 -26.14 -1.42
C GLU A 466 -2.06 -24.88 -0.67
N ILE A 467 -1.86 -24.85 0.65
CA ILE A 467 -2.17 -23.68 1.49
C ILE A 467 -1.06 -22.63 1.36
N MET A 468 0.20 -23.05 1.33
CA MET A 468 1.34 -22.18 1.06
C MET A 468 1.31 -21.65 -0.37
N ASP A 469 0.90 -22.45 -1.35
CA ASP A 469 0.72 -22.02 -2.73
C ASP A 469 -0.39 -20.98 -2.85
N LYS A 470 -1.52 -21.15 -2.20
CA LYS A 470 -2.62 -20.16 -2.20
C LYS A 470 -2.25 -18.86 -1.47
N ALA A 471 -1.54 -18.96 -0.34
CA ALA A 471 -1.06 -17.81 0.40
C ALA A 471 0.13 -17.12 -0.29
N ASN A 472 1.11 -17.87 -0.80
CA ASN A 472 2.18 -17.35 -1.64
C ASN A 472 1.66 -16.81 -2.98
N GLN A 473 0.60 -17.38 -3.53
CA GLN A 473 -0.05 -16.88 -4.73
C GLN A 473 -0.71 -15.53 -4.50
N ALA A 474 -1.43 -15.36 -3.39
CA ALA A 474 -1.99 -14.06 -3.03
C ALA A 474 -0.91 -13.01 -2.72
N LEU A 475 0.19 -13.43 -2.13
CA LEU A 475 1.29 -12.57 -1.70
C LEU A 475 2.33 -12.31 -2.80
N THR A 476 2.62 -13.28 -3.65
CA THR A 476 3.39 -13.10 -4.89
C THR A 476 2.61 -12.22 -5.86
N PHE A 477 1.29 -12.28 -5.81
CA PHE A 477 0.36 -11.40 -6.48
C PHE A 477 0.52 -9.94 -6.05
N LEU A 478 0.62 -9.66 -4.75
CA LEU A 478 0.81 -8.31 -4.23
C LEU A 478 2.22 -7.74 -4.49
N ALA A 479 3.21 -8.58 -4.67
CA ALA A 479 4.61 -8.17 -4.69
C ALA A 479 5.34 -8.26 -6.00
N SER A 480 5.15 -9.33 -6.72
CA SER A 480 5.87 -9.54 -8.00
C SER A 480 5.07 -9.05 -9.21
N GLY A 481 3.77 -8.74 -9.02
CA GLY A 481 2.86 -8.50 -10.14
C GLY A 481 2.76 -9.72 -11.08
N GLN A 482 3.23 -10.89 -10.64
CA GLN A 482 3.10 -12.12 -11.37
C GLN A 482 1.87 -12.89 -10.88
N ILE A 483 0.89 -13.04 -11.76
CA ILE A 483 -0.31 -13.82 -11.48
C ILE A 483 0.06 -15.29 -11.51
N PRO A 484 -0.19 -16.06 -10.45
CA PRO A 484 0.07 -17.49 -10.41
C PRO A 484 -0.73 -18.20 -11.52
N GLN A 485 -0.07 -19.09 -12.26
CA GLN A 485 -0.68 -19.75 -13.42
C GLN A 485 -1.91 -20.61 -13.10
N ASN A 486 -2.14 -20.97 -11.84
CA ASN A 486 -3.22 -21.87 -11.40
C ASN A 486 -4.30 -21.17 -10.56
N SER A 487 -4.37 -19.83 -10.51
CA SER A 487 -5.38 -19.11 -9.73
C SER A 487 -6.63 -18.81 -10.58
N ASN A 488 -7.80 -18.70 -9.93
CA ASN A 488 -9.01 -18.20 -10.57
C ASN A 488 -8.79 -16.79 -11.16
N SER A 489 -7.91 -15.99 -10.56
CA SER A 489 -7.51 -14.67 -11.04
C SER A 489 -6.75 -14.74 -12.36
N TYR A 490 -5.85 -15.73 -12.54
CA TYR A 490 -5.14 -15.95 -13.81
C TYR A 490 -6.11 -16.35 -14.94
N THR A 491 -7.06 -17.22 -14.62
CA THR A 491 -8.13 -17.63 -15.56
C THR A 491 -8.99 -16.41 -15.93
N ALA A 492 -9.38 -15.58 -14.98
CA ALA A 492 -10.12 -14.34 -15.22
C ALA A 492 -9.33 -13.36 -16.10
N LEU A 493 -8.02 -13.20 -15.85
CA LEU A 493 -7.15 -12.37 -16.68
C LEU A 493 -7.02 -12.90 -18.10
N ASN A 494 -6.82 -14.21 -18.27
CA ASN A 494 -6.71 -14.82 -19.60
C ASN A 494 -8.02 -14.71 -20.38
N ASN A 495 -9.17 -14.93 -19.74
CA ASN A 495 -10.48 -14.71 -20.35
C ASN A 495 -10.64 -13.25 -20.77
N LYS A 496 -10.25 -12.29 -19.93
CA LYS A 496 -10.30 -10.86 -20.27
C LYS A 496 -9.33 -10.48 -21.38
N LYS A 497 -8.13 -11.06 -21.44
CA LYS A 497 -7.19 -10.91 -22.57
C LYS A 497 -7.79 -11.46 -23.88
N SER A 498 -8.50 -12.59 -23.82
CA SER A 498 -9.20 -13.17 -24.99
C SER A 498 -10.32 -12.26 -25.48
N GLU A 499 -11.18 -11.75 -24.58
CA GLU A 499 -12.23 -10.77 -24.92
C GLU A 499 -11.66 -9.49 -25.54
N MET A 500 -10.56 -8.97 -24.97
CA MET A 500 -9.89 -7.78 -25.52
C MET A 500 -9.26 -8.03 -26.88
N THR A 501 -8.77 -9.24 -27.15
CA THR A 501 -8.26 -9.63 -28.46
C THR A 501 -9.37 -9.63 -29.51
N ALA A 502 -10.54 -10.20 -29.17
CA ALA A 502 -11.72 -10.15 -30.03
C ALA A 502 -12.18 -8.70 -30.26
N PHE A 503 -12.23 -7.88 -29.20
CA PHE A 503 -12.56 -6.45 -29.29
C PHE A 503 -11.56 -5.68 -30.17
N ARG A 504 -10.24 -5.94 -30.04
CA ARG A 504 -9.20 -5.33 -30.88
C ARG A 504 -9.46 -5.60 -32.36
N ASN A 505 -9.72 -6.85 -32.70
CA ASN A 505 -9.94 -7.24 -34.09
C ASN A 505 -11.18 -6.55 -34.67
N GLN A 506 -12.27 -6.44 -33.87
CA GLN A 506 -13.47 -5.70 -34.26
C GLN A 506 -13.25 -4.19 -34.34
N SER A 507 -12.42 -3.62 -33.43
CA SER A 507 -12.15 -2.17 -33.42
C SER A 507 -11.22 -1.74 -34.54
N ILE A 508 -10.28 -2.59 -34.98
CA ILE A 508 -9.44 -2.32 -36.17
C ILE A 508 -10.32 -2.28 -37.41
N ILE A 509 -11.28 -3.22 -37.54
CA ILE A 509 -12.23 -3.21 -38.65
C ILE A 509 -13.10 -1.94 -38.61
N GLY A 510 -13.61 -1.56 -37.43
CA GLY A 510 -14.39 -0.33 -37.23
C GLY A 510 -13.61 0.95 -37.56
N LEU A 511 -12.34 1.00 -37.17
CA LEU A 511 -11.45 2.15 -37.46
C LEU A 511 -11.11 2.24 -38.95
N LEU A 512 -10.85 1.11 -39.60
CA LEU A 512 -10.66 1.04 -41.04
C LEU A 512 -11.91 1.49 -41.79
N VAL A 513 -13.10 1.10 -41.36
CA VAL A 513 -14.38 1.55 -41.94
C VAL A 513 -14.57 3.04 -41.75
N LEU A 514 -14.25 3.61 -40.57
CA LEU A 514 -14.33 5.05 -40.33
C LEU A 514 -13.32 5.85 -41.17
N VAL A 515 -12.11 5.33 -41.35
CA VAL A 515 -11.09 5.94 -42.22
C VAL A 515 -11.54 5.89 -43.69
N ILE A 516 -12.13 4.77 -44.15
CA ILE A 516 -12.66 4.63 -45.50
C ILE A 516 -13.84 5.59 -45.70
N ILE A 517 -14.76 5.68 -44.73
CA ILE A 517 -15.88 6.66 -44.81
C ILE A 517 -15.35 8.09 -44.81
N GLY A 518 -14.35 8.41 -43.98
CA GLY A 518 -13.70 9.71 -43.98
C GLY A 518 -13.02 10.05 -45.32
N LEU A 519 -12.39 9.06 -45.96
CA LEU A 519 -11.77 9.24 -47.30
C LEU A 519 -12.80 9.28 -48.45
N LEU A 520 -14.03 8.81 -48.24
CA LEU A 520 -15.11 8.87 -49.22
C LEU A 520 -15.99 10.13 -49.06
N VAL A 521 -15.93 10.84 -47.93
CA VAL A 521 -16.74 12.01 -47.61
C VAL A 521 -15.92 13.32 -47.73
N PHE A 522 -14.60 13.23 -47.77
CA PHE A 522 -13.66 14.32 -48.03
C PHE A 522 -12.77 13.98 -49.25
#